data_4fa7b601ec4f095e2d499bee3fdf5d24
#
_entry.id   4fa7b601ec4f095e2d499bee3fdf5d24
#
_cell.length_a   1.000
_cell.length_b   1.000
_cell.length_c   1.000
_cell.angle_alpha   90.00
_cell.angle_beta   90.00
_cell.angle_gamma   90.00
#
_symmetry.space_group_name_H-M   'P 1'
#
loop_
_entity.id
_entity.type
_entity.pdbx_description
1 polymer ?
#
loop_
_entity_poly.entity_id
_entity_poly.type
_entity_poly.pdbx_seq_one_letter_code
_entity_poly.pdbx_strand_id
1 'polypeptide(L)'
;VAKRKLRIRALAFCVVGALLGSGIALADEVKVMISGGFASAYRELGPQFEEASGRKLITVWGPAVGTAANAIPVRLTRGEWADVLIVVGHVLDEQINAGKVLPDSKVDFARSAIGMVVREGTPKPDISSADALRRALLAAKSIVYPDSPSGVYVGGELFRRLGIAGPMESKSRMLPVAQVADAVANGEAEIGIQEVVELLRKVCRSRFRRDDLSHPSQPDR
;
A
#
# COMPACT_ATOMS: atom_id res chain seq x y z
N VAL A 1 -69.33 10.82 -26.83
CA VAL A 1 -68.87 10.65 -25.41
C VAL A 1 -67.94 9.44 -25.28
N ALA A 2 -68.19 8.31 -25.99
CA ALA A 2 -67.38 7.08 -25.90
C ALA A 2 -65.93 7.21 -26.43
N LYS A 3 -65.71 7.98 -27.50
CA LYS A 3 -64.37 8.13 -28.14
C LYS A 3 -63.37 8.96 -27.31
N ARG A 4 -63.87 9.85 -26.39
CA ARG A 4 -63.03 10.69 -25.56
C ARG A 4 -62.49 9.95 -24.31
N LYS A 5 -63.21 8.96 -23.80
CA LYS A 5 -62.81 8.13 -22.67
C LYS A 5 -61.71 7.11 -23.04
N LEU A 6 -61.64 6.70 -24.32
CA LEU A 6 -60.64 5.72 -24.82
C LEU A 6 -59.27 6.39 -24.95
N ARG A 7 -59.18 7.66 -25.33
CA ARG A 7 -57.90 8.39 -25.48
C ARG A 7 -57.25 8.68 -24.11
N ILE A 8 -58.00 8.92 -23.05
CA ILE A 8 -57.47 9.15 -21.72
C ILE A 8 -56.92 7.88 -21.09
N ARG A 9 -57.52 6.71 -21.36
CA ARG A 9 -56.97 5.44 -20.87
C ARG A 9 -55.69 5.01 -21.57
N ALA A 10 -55.52 5.31 -22.84
CA ALA A 10 -54.28 5.03 -23.59
C ALA A 10 -53.12 5.91 -23.12
N LEU A 11 -53.35 7.19 -22.77
CA LEU A 11 -52.29 8.08 -22.24
C LEU A 11 -51.83 7.67 -20.83
N ALA A 12 -52.76 7.21 -19.97
CA ALA A 12 -52.44 6.77 -18.61
C ALA A 12 -51.57 5.47 -18.64
N PHE A 13 -51.74 4.61 -19.59
CA PHE A 13 -50.96 3.38 -19.71
C PHE A 13 -49.52 3.64 -20.20
N CYS A 14 -49.28 4.64 -21.07
CA CYS A 14 -47.95 5.02 -21.51
C CYS A 14 -47.14 5.70 -20.43
N VAL A 15 -47.75 6.45 -19.50
CA VAL A 15 -47.01 7.13 -18.43
C VAL A 15 -46.59 6.15 -17.32
N VAL A 16 -47.38 5.13 -17.03
CA VAL A 16 -47.04 4.08 -16.05
C VAL A 16 -45.92 3.15 -16.60
N GLY A 17 -45.88 2.90 -17.89
CA GLY A 17 -44.83 2.12 -18.55
C GLY A 17 -43.46 2.81 -18.56
N ALA A 18 -43.41 4.15 -18.59
CA ALA A 18 -42.18 4.92 -18.59
C ALA A 18 -41.53 5.03 -17.19
N LEU A 19 -42.28 4.83 -16.11
CA LEU A 19 -41.78 4.90 -14.71
C LEU A 19 -41.20 3.55 -14.24
N LEU A 20 -41.47 2.44 -14.93
CA LEU A 20 -40.93 1.11 -14.58
C LEU A 20 -39.56 0.81 -15.27
N GLY A 21 -39.10 1.70 -16.16
CA GLY A 21 -37.85 1.51 -16.90
C GLY A 21 -36.60 2.14 -16.24
N SER A 22 -36.73 2.80 -15.10
CA SER A 22 -35.57 3.26 -14.32
C SER A 22 -35.03 2.11 -13.51
N GLY A 23 -34.41 1.13 -14.17
CA GLY A 23 -33.55 0.17 -13.50
C GLY A 23 -32.51 0.97 -12.71
N ILE A 24 -32.59 0.92 -11.39
CA ILE A 24 -31.48 1.35 -10.54
C ILE A 24 -30.32 0.48 -10.97
N ALA A 25 -29.43 1.02 -11.81
CA ALA A 25 -28.16 0.39 -12.09
C ALA A 25 -27.44 0.35 -10.74
N LEU A 26 -27.51 -0.78 -10.04
CA LEU A 26 -26.63 -1.06 -8.91
C LEU A 26 -25.23 -0.97 -9.48
N ALA A 27 -24.45 -0.03 -9.00
CA ALA A 27 -23.04 0.06 -9.38
C ALA A 27 -22.40 -1.30 -9.06
N ASP A 28 -21.81 -1.94 -10.06
CA ASP A 28 -21.05 -3.18 -9.87
C ASP A 28 -20.00 -2.94 -8.79
N GLU A 29 -20.04 -3.73 -7.73
CA GLU A 29 -19.05 -3.67 -6.66
C GLU A 29 -17.83 -4.49 -7.04
N VAL A 30 -16.64 -3.94 -6.81
CA VAL A 30 -15.35 -4.63 -6.97
C VAL A 30 -14.72 -4.78 -5.59
N LYS A 31 -14.64 -6.00 -5.11
CA LYS A 31 -14.02 -6.30 -3.81
C LYS A 31 -12.51 -6.41 -3.96
N VAL A 32 -11.79 -5.52 -3.27
CA VAL A 32 -10.32 -5.43 -3.32
C VAL A 32 -9.73 -5.79 -1.97
N MET A 33 -8.89 -6.83 -1.91
CA MET A 33 -8.02 -7.06 -0.75
C MET A 33 -6.66 -6.42 -1.01
N ILE A 34 -6.22 -5.56 -0.11
CA ILE A 34 -5.00 -4.76 -0.31
C ILE A 34 -4.14 -4.68 0.94
N SER A 35 -2.82 -4.77 0.75
CA SER A 35 -1.82 -4.53 1.79
C SER A 35 -1.29 -3.09 1.78
N GLY A 36 -0.60 -2.70 2.86
CA GLY A 36 -0.15 -1.33 3.08
C GLY A 36 0.82 -0.76 2.05
N GLY A 37 1.59 -1.58 1.36
CA GLY A 37 2.66 -1.12 0.46
C GLY A 37 2.20 -0.24 -0.72
N PHE A 38 0.96 -0.39 -1.16
CA PHE A 38 0.36 0.43 -2.23
C PHE A 38 -0.74 1.39 -1.73
N ALA A 39 -0.92 1.49 -0.42
CA ALA A 39 -2.07 2.16 0.21
C ALA A 39 -2.23 3.63 -0.18
N SER A 40 -1.13 4.36 -0.33
CA SER A 40 -1.18 5.80 -0.64
C SER A 40 -1.68 6.06 -2.06
N ALA A 41 -1.10 5.35 -3.02
CA ALA A 41 -1.53 5.43 -4.41
C ALA A 41 -2.97 4.92 -4.58
N TYR A 42 -3.33 3.84 -3.91
CA TYR A 42 -4.69 3.30 -3.96
C TYR A 42 -5.75 4.29 -3.44
N ARG A 43 -5.47 5.00 -2.34
CA ARG A 43 -6.41 6.01 -1.80
C ARG A 43 -6.61 7.20 -2.73
N GLU A 44 -5.62 7.51 -3.55
CA GLU A 44 -5.71 8.58 -4.54
C GLU A 44 -6.38 8.11 -5.84
N LEU A 45 -6.02 6.92 -6.31
CA LEU A 45 -6.49 6.37 -7.59
C LEU A 45 -7.88 5.71 -7.48
N GLY A 46 -8.24 5.17 -6.32
CA GLY A 46 -9.51 4.48 -6.11
C GLY A 46 -10.74 5.33 -6.47
N PRO A 47 -10.88 6.54 -5.94
CA PRO A 47 -11.99 7.43 -6.32
C PRO A 47 -12.03 7.76 -7.80
N GLN A 48 -10.86 7.92 -8.45
CA GLN A 48 -10.77 8.17 -9.90
C GLN A 48 -11.25 6.95 -10.70
N PHE A 49 -10.90 5.74 -10.24
CA PHE A 49 -11.42 4.50 -10.85
C PHE A 49 -12.94 4.39 -10.69
N GLU A 50 -13.47 4.68 -9.50
CA GLU A 50 -14.93 4.65 -9.27
C GLU A 50 -15.67 5.63 -10.18
N GLU A 51 -15.14 6.85 -10.31
CA GLU A 51 -15.71 7.88 -11.20
C GLU A 51 -15.64 7.45 -12.68
N ALA A 52 -14.50 6.94 -13.13
CA ALA A 52 -14.29 6.56 -14.53
C ALA A 52 -15.06 5.30 -14.94
N SER A 53 -15.22 4.34 -14.03
CA SER A 53 -15.82 3.04 -14.32
C SER A 53 -17.30 2.92 -13.95
N GLY A 54 -17.81 3.80 -13.10
CA GLY A 54 -19.13 3.69 -12.48
C GLY A 54 -19.24 2.57 -11.45
N ARG A 55 -18.15 1.87 -11.12
CA ARG A 55 -18.09 0.78 -10.14
C ARG A 55 -17.72 1.27 -8.76
N LYS A 56 -18.11 0.53 -7.72
CA LYS A 56 -17.74 0.81 -6.33
C LYS A 56 -16.63 -0.12 -5.84
N LEU A 57 -15.66 0.42 -5.13
CA LEU A 57 -14.59 -0.36 -4.52
C LEU A 57 -14.93 -0.73 -3.08
N ILE A 58 -15.10 -2.02 -2.82
CA ILE A 58 -15.25 -2.57 -1.46
C ILE A 58 -13.87 -3.02 -0.98
N THR A 59 -13.21 -2.15 -0.23
CA THR A 59 -11.79 -2.33 0.14
C THR A 59 -11.63 -3.04 1.47
N VAL A 60 -10.88 -4.12 1.47
CA VAL A 60 -10.51 -4.92 2.64
C VAL A 60 -9.00 -4.80 2.87
N TRP A 61 -8.61 -4.19 3.98
CA TRP A 61 -7.22 -4.00 4.37
C TRP A 61 -6.70 -5.18 5.20
N GLY A 62 -5.45 -5.57 4.95
CA GLY A 62 -4.77 -6.57 5.77
C GLY A 62 -3.26 -6.62 5.54
N PRO A 63 -2.49 -7.18 6.49
CA PRO A 63 -1.09 -7.48 6.25
C PRO A 63 -0.91 -8.44 5.08
N ALA A 64 0.13 -8.19 4.25
CA ALA A 64 0.48 -9.10 3.15
C ALA A 64 1.09 -10.41 3.65
N VAL A 65 1.70 -10.38 4.84
CA VAL A 65 2.39 -11.53 5.46
C VAL A 65 1.97 -11.69 6.92
N GLY A 66 2.31 -12.83 7.53
CA GLY A 66 2.05 -13.14 8.93
C GLY A 66 0.82 -14.02 9.14
N THR A 67 0.59 -14.37 10.42
CA THR A 67 -0.43 -15.32 10.86
C THR A 67 -1.64 -14.67 11.55
N ALA A 68 -1.67 -13.33 11.59
CA ALA A 68 -2.79 -12.58 12.18
C ALA A 68 -4.10 -12.89 11.44
N ALA A 69 -5.21 -12.92 12.13
CA ALA A 69 -6.51 -13.29 11.58
C ALA A 69 -6.96 -12.39 10.42
N ASN A 70 -6.47 -11.15 10.36
CA ASN A 70 -6.73 -10.20 9.28
C ASN A 70 -5.66 -10.21 8.17
N ALA A 71 -4.62 -11.04 8.27
CA ALA A 71 -3.62 -11.18 7.20
C ALA A 71 -4.27 -11.76 5.95
N ILE A 72 -3.94 -11.19 4.79
CA ILE A 72 -4.55 -11.55 3.49
C ILE A 72 -4.41 -13.05 3.19
N PRO A 73 -3.24 -13.70 3.34
CA PRO A 73 -3.11 -15.13 3.12
C PRO A 73 -4.01 -15.97 4.04
N VAL A 74 -4.16 -15.55 5.30
CA VAL A 74 -5.04 -16.24 6.28
C VAL A 74 -6.51 -16.11 5.88
N ARG A 75 -6.94 -14.93 5.43
CA ARG A 75 -8.30 -14.70 4.92
C ARG A 75 -8.62 -15.57 3.71
N LEU A 76 -7.71 -15.61 2.73
CA LEU A 76 -7.86 -16.45 1.53
C LEU A 76 -7.90 -17.95 1.88
N THR A 77 -7.13 -18.38 2.89
CA THR A 77 -7.17 -19.78 3.37
C THR A 77 -8.49 -20.12 4.03
N ARG A 78 -9.16 -19.18 4.70
CA ARG A 78 -10.50 -19.35 5.27
C ARG A 78 -11.63 -19.28 4.23
N GLY A 79 -11.30 -19.08 2.95
CA GLY A 79 -12.27 -18.98 1.87
C GLY A 79 -12.87 -17.59 1.66
N GLU A 80 -12.32 -16.55 2.28
CA GLU A 80 -12.69 -15.18 1.91
C GLU A 80 -12.21 -14.91 0.48
N TRP A 81 -13.07 -14.31 -0.33
CA TRP A 81 -12.77 -14.02 -1.73
C TRP A 81 -12.61 -12.52 -1.98
N ALA A 82 -11.97 -12.18 -3.07
CA ALA A 82 -11.90 -10.83 -3.62
C ALA A 82 -11.79 -10.91 -5.14
N ASP A 83 -12.25 -9.86 -5.84
CA ASP A 83 -12.08 -9.73 -7.29
C ASP A 83 -10.64 -9.34 -7.63
N VAL A 84 -10.02 -8.52 -6.77
CA VAL A 84 -8.66 -8.02 -6.95
C VAL A 84 -7.84 -8.18 -5.68
N LEU A 85 -6.61 -8.66 -5.83
CA LEU A 85 -5.64 -8.78 -4.75
C LEU A 85 -4.44 -7.88 -5.04
N ILE A 86 -4.17 -6.90 -4.16
CA ILE A 86 -3.04 -5.98 -4.28
C ILE A 86 -2.05 -6.22 -3.13
N VAL A 87 -1.00 -6.97 -3.43
CA VAL A 87 0.02 -7.38 -2.46
C VAL A 87 1.41 -7.35 -3.09
N VAL A 88 2.46 -7.58 -2.30
CA VAL A 88 3.81 -7.71 -2.82
C VAL A 88 3.94 -8.95 -3.70
N GLY A 89 4.77 -8.86 -4.74
CA GLY A 89 4.83 -9.84 -5.83
C GLY A 89 5.05 -11.28 -5.38
N HIS A 90 5.97 -11.55 -4.44
CA HIS A 90 6.23 -12.91 -3.97
C HIS A 90 5.02 -13.52 -3.23
N VAL A 91 4.29 -12.73 -2.45
CA VAL A 91 3.05 -13.19 -1.80
C VAL A 91 1.97 -13.51 -2.83
N LEU A 92 1.87 -12.70 -3.90
CA LEU A 92 0.95 -13.00 -5.00
C LEU A 92 1.32 -14.33 -5.68
N ASP A 93 2.62 -14.57 -5.94
CA ASP A 93 3.10 -15.82 -6.52
C ASP A 93 2.77 -17.04 -5.64
N GLU A 94 2.90 -16.90 -4.32
CA GLU A 94 2.46 -17.94 -3.36
C GLU A 94 0.96 -18.22 -3.46
N GLN A 95 0.12 -17.20 -3.59
CA GLN A 95 -1.33 -17.38 -3.73
C GLN A 95 -1.72 -17.98 -5.09
N ILE A 96 -1.00 -17.65 -6.15
CA ILE A 96 -1.16 -18.29 -7.46
C ILE A 96 -0.81 -19.79 -7.36
N ASN A 97 0.34 -20.11 -6.78
CA ASN A 97 0.77 -21.50 -6.60
C ASN A 97 -0.16 -22.31 -5.70
N ALA A 98 -0.83 -21.65 -4.74
CA ALA A 98 -1.86 -22.26 -3.90
C ALA A 98 -3.24 -22.36 -4.58
N GLY A 99 -3.37 -21.96 -5.85
CA GLY A 99 -4.64 -21.99 -6.60
C GLY A 99 -5.70 -21.01 -6.11
N LYS A 100 -5.30 -19.95 -5.40
CA LYS A 100 -6.20 -18.93 -4.86
C LYS A 100 -6.35 -17.71 -5.79
N VAL A 101 -5.45 -17.57 -6.74
CA VAL A 101 -5.43 -16.49 -7.73
C VAL A 101 -5.21 -17.09 -9.11
N LEU A 102 -5.85 -16.54 -10.13
CA LEU A 102 -5.72 -16.95 -11.50
C LEU A 102 -4.26 -16.72 -11.99
N PRO A 103 -3.60 -17.73 -12.56
CA PRO A 103 -2.18 -17.63 -12.93
C PRO A 103 -1.84 -16.44 -13.85
N ASP A 104 -2.67 -16.23 -14.87
CA ASP A 104 -2.43 -15.25 -15.93
C ASP A 104 -2.97 -13.84 -15.60
N SER A 105 -3.45 -13.63 -14.37
CA SER A 105 -4.03 -12.36 -13.93
C SER A 105 -3.04 -11.42 -13.24
N LYS A 106 -1.78 -11.85 -13.07
CA LYS A 106 -0.75 -11.05 -12.39
C LYS A 106 -0.32 -9.85 -13.22
N VAL A 107 -0.40 -8.65 -12.62
CA VAL A 107 0.08 -7.39 -13.20
C VAL A 107 0.93 -6.68 -12.16
N ASP A 108 2.13 -6.24 -12.55
CA ASP A 108 2.99 -5.42 -11.69
C ASP A 108 2.56 -3.95 -11.78
N PHE A 109 1.99 -3.41 -10.70
CA PHE A 109 1.55 -2.01 -10.64
C PHE A 109 2.68 -1.03 -10.36
N ALA A 110 3.65 -1.44 -9.53
CA ALA A 110 4.75 -0.60 -9.11
C ALA A 110 5.95 -1.43 -8.66
N ARG A 111 7.12 -0.79 -8.65
CA ARG A 111 8.32 -1.31 -8.00
C ARG A 111 8.66 -0.43 -6.82
N SER A 112 8.84 -1.04 -5.64
CA SER A 112 9.27 -0.36 -4.44
C SER A 112 10.75 -0.67 -4.19
N ALA A 113 11.59 0.36 -4.17
CA ALA A 113 12.99 0.22 -3.82
C ALA A 113 13.15 0.23 -2.29
N ILE A 114 14.04 -0.61 -1.77
CA ILE A 114 14.51 -0.55 -0.39
C ILE A 114 15.75 0.34 -0.38
N GLY A 115 15.79 1.30 0.52
CA GLY A 115 16.89 2.23 0.71
C GLY A 115 17.49 2.15 2.10
N MET A 116 18.66 2.74 2.22
CA MET A 116 19.36 2.91 3.50
C MET A 116 19.30 4.38 3.92
N VAL A 117 19.04 4.62 5.20
CA VAL A 117 19.09 5.95 5.80
C VAL A 117 20.10 5.97 6.94
N VAL A 118 20.85 7.05 7.02
CA VAL A 118 21.76 7.40 8.11
C VAL A 118 21.41 8.79 8.63
N ARG A 119 21.87 9.13 9.82
CA ARG A 119 21.64 10.46 10.41
C ARG A 119 22.27 11.57 9.55
N GLU A 120 21.60 12.69 9.46
CA GLU A 120 22.12 13.88 8.78
C GLU A 120 23.51 14.26 9.29
N GLY A 121 24.40 14.63 8.35
CA GLY A 121 25.81 14.93 8.66
C GLY A 121 26.72 13.71 8.81
N THR A 122 26.17 12.50 8.83
CA THR A 122 26.98 11.26 8.82
C THR A 122 27.42 10.91 7.40
N PRO A 123 28.65 10.45 7.17
CA PRO A 123 29.07 9.95 5.86
C PRO A 123 28.14 8.84 5.38
N LYS A 124 27.71 8.94 4.12
CA LYS A 124 26.85 7.90 3.51
C LYS A 124 27.69 6.67 3.24
N PRO A 125 27.30 5.48 3.73
CA PRO A 125 27.98 4.24 3.41
C PRO A 125 27.92 3.95 1.92
N ASP A 126 28.99 3.33 1.39
CA ASP A 126 28.97 2.78 0.04
C ASP A 126 28.06 1.53 -0.02
N ILE A 127 27.06 1.57 -0.86
CA ILE A 127 26.11 0.48 -1.12
C ILE A 127 25.99 0.18 -2.63
N SER A 128 27.01 0.55 -3.41
CA SER A 128 27.02 0.42 -4.88
C SER A 128 27.08 -1.01 -5.37
N SER A 129 27.47 -1.96 -4.51
CA SER A 129 27.51 -3.39 -4.81
C SER A 129 27.07 -4.21 -3.59
N ALA A 130 26.77 -5.50 -3.81
CA ALA A 130 26.45 -6.42 -2.71
C ALA A 130 27.60 -6.52 -1.69
N ASP A 131 28.85 -6.53 -2.13
CA ASP A 131 30.02 -6.55 -1.24
C ASP A 131 30.19 -5.23 -0.48
N ALA A 132 29.93 -4.09 -1.11
CA ALA A 132 29.96 -2.78 -0.45
C ALA A 132 28.85 -2.71 0.61
N LEU A 133 27.63 -3.09 0.26
CA LEU A 133 26.50 -3.19 1.20
C LEU A 133 26.84 -4.12 2.38
N ARG A 134 27.39 -5.28 2.11
CA ARG A 134 27.82 -6.24 3.13
C ARG A 134 28.83 -5.61 4.10
N ARG A 135 29.85 -4.93 3.60
CA ARG A 135 30.85 -4.23 4.43
C ARG A 135 30.21 -3.14 5.28
N ALA A 136 29.33 -2.32 4.68
CA ALA A 136 28.63 -1.25 5.38
C ALA A 136 27.78 -1.79 6.55
N LEU A 137 27.03 -2.86 6.32
CA LEU A 137 26.20 -3.49 7.35
C LEU A 137 27.05 -4.14 8.44
N LEU A 138 28.16 -4.77 8.10
CA LEU A 138 29.08 -5.36 9.09
C LEU A 138 29.77 -4.28 9.96
N ALA A 139 30.11 -3.14 9.38
CA ALA A 139 30.76 -2.05 10.10
C ALA A 139 29.79 -1.29 11.04
N ALA A 140 28.51 -1.27 10.74
CA ALA A 140 27.52 -0.56 11.55
C ALA A 140 27.38 -1.18 12.95
N LYS A 141 27.18 -0.33 13.96
CA LYS A 141 26.99 -0.73 15.37
C LYS A 141 25.55 -1.15 15.64
N SER A 142 24.59 -0.52 14.96
CA SER A 142 23.17 -0.81 15.14
C SER A 142 22.38 -0.57 13.85
N ILE A 143 21.43 -1.46 13.57
CA ILE A 143 20.62 -1.45 12.35
C ILE A 143 19.15 -1.61 12.75
N VAL A 144 18.27 -0.84 12.12
CA VAL A 144 16.82 -0.97 12.29
C VAL A 144 16.14 -1.14 10.94
N TYR A 145 15.07 -1.94 10.91
CA TYR A 145 14.25 -2.17 9.73
C TYR A 145 12.78 -2.37 10.13
N PRO A 146 11.81 -2.20 9.21
CA PRO A 146 10.40 -2.13 9.58
C PRO A 146 9.76 -3.50 9.84
N ASP A 147 8.68 -3.51 10.61
CA ASP A 147 7.74 -4.62 10.78
C ASP A 147 6.78 -4.75 9.58
N SER A 148 7.34 -4.85 8.39
CA SER A 148 6.64 -4.90 7.10
C SER A 148 7.26 -5.97 6.20
N PRO A 149 6.67 -6.27 5.04
CA PRO A 149 7.25 -7.21 4.09
C PRO A 149 8.70 -6.90 3.71
N SER A 150 9.06 -5.63 3.59
CA SER A 150 10.46 -5.23 3.32
C SER A 150 11.38 -5.55 4.49
N GLY A 151 10.93 -5.37 5.72
CA GLY A 151 11.74 -5.73 6.90
C GLY A 151 11.87 -7.24 7.08
N VAL A 152 10.83 -8.01 6.79
CA VAL A 152 10.92 -9.49 6.75
C VAL A 152 11.95 -9.94 5.72
N TYR A 153 11.95 -9.31 4.53
CA TYR A 153 12.97 -9.57 3.52
C TYR A 153 14.39 -9.20 4.02
N VAL A 154 14.55 -8.04 4.64
CA VAL A 154 15.84 -7.58 5.15
C VAL A 154 16.40 -8.55 6.21
N GLY A 155 15.62 -8.85 7.24
CA GLY A 155 16.05 -9.70 8.35
C GLY A 155 16.20 -11.18 7.97
N GLY A 156 15.28 -11.69 7.16
CA GLY A 156 15.26 -13.11 6.78
C GLY A 156 16.11 -13.45 5.57
N GLU A 157 15.97 -12.69 4.49
CA GLU A 157 16.56 -13.08 3.20
C GLU A 157 17.82 -12.28 2.84
N LEU A 158 17.80 -10.96 2.96
CA LEU A 158 18.93 -10.11 2.58
C LEU A 158 20.18 -10.45 3.39
N PHE A 159 20.08 -10.53 4.71
CA PHE A 159 21.21 -10.86 5.59
C PHE A 159 21.74 -12.27 5.32
N ARG A 160 20.87 -13.21 5.01
CA ARG A 160 21.26 -14.57 4.61
C ARG A 160 22.01 -14.59 3.27
N ARG A 161 21.50 -13.89 2.25
CA ARG A 161 22.14 -13.79 0.93
C ARG A 161 23.52 -13.13 0.99
N LEU A 162 23.67 -12.14 1.87
CA LEU A 162 24.94 -11.48 2.09
C LEU A 162 25.89 -12.28 3.00
N GLY A 163 25.47 -13.42 3.54
CA GLY A 163 26.28 -14.25 4.45
C GLY A 163 26.59 -13.57 5.79
N ILE A 164 25.68 -12.71 6.29
CA ILE A 164 25.88 -11.93 7.53
C ILE A 164 24.78 -12.13 8.56
N ALA A 165 23.91 -13.10 8.39
CA ALA A 165 22.76 -13.31 9.30
C ALA A 165 23.18 -13.40 10.78
N GLY A 166 24.15 -14.25 11.11
CA GLY A 166 24.66 -14.39 12.49
C GLY A 166 25.16 -13.06 13.08
N PRO A 167 26.09 -12.33 12.43
CA PRO A 167 26.53 -11.02 12.92
C PRO A 167 25.41 -9.99 13.08
N MET A 168 24.29 -10.11 12.35
CA MET A 168 23.17 -9.16 12.43
C MET A 168 22.26 -9.42 13.64
N GLU A 169 22.19 -10.63 14.18
CA GLU A 169 21.30 -10.98 15.31
C GLU A 169 21.47 -10.07 16.54
N SER A 170 22.70 -9.71 16.86
CA SER A 170 23.00 -8.90 18.05
C SER A 170 22.88 -7.40 17.84
N LYS A 171 22.85 -6.90 16.60
CA LYS A 171 22.91 -5.48 16.30
C LYS A 171 21.81 -4.98 15.37
N SER A 172 20.89 -5.84 14.98
CA SER A 172 19.74 -5.42 14.19
C SER A 172 18.43 -5.71 14.91
N ARG A 173 17.43 -4.85 14.71
CA ARG A 173 16.10 -5.00 15.29
C ARG A 173 15.00 -4.51 14.36
N MET A 174 13.85 -5.16 14.45
CA MET A 174 12.62 -4.74 13.77
C MET A 174 11.91 -3.68 14.61
N LEU A 175 11.39 -2.64 13.96
CA LEU A 175 10.60 -1.57 14.56
C LEU A 175 9.32 -1.33 13.75
N PRO A 176 8.28 -0.73 14.36
CA PRO A 176 7.16 -0.21 13.60
C PRO A 176 7.61 0.70 12.45
N VAL A 177 7.00 0.54 11.26
CA VAL A 177 7.35 1.30 10.03
C VAL A 177 7.59 2.79 10.31
N ALA A 178 6.70 3.42 11.09
CA ALA A 178 6.78 4.84 11.41
C ALA A 178 8.00 5.24 12.27
N GLN A 179 8.63 4.30 12.96
CA GLN A 179 9.71 4.57 13.92
C GLN A 179 11.12 4.41 13.33
N VAL A 180 11.28 3.72 12.20
CA VAL A 180 12.61 3.42 11.63
C VAL A 180 13.42 4.68 11.36
N ALA A 181 12.85 5.64 10.65
CA ALA A 181 13.56 6.89 10.35
C ALA A 181 13.81 7.76 11.59
N ASP A 182 12.89 7.75 12.59
CA ASP A 182 13.07 8.50 13.84
C ASP A 182 14.18 7.91 14.69
N ALA A 183 14.26 6.59 14.81
CA ALA A 183 15.33 5.92 15.55
C ALA A 183 16.72 6.30 15.01
N VAL A 184 16.84 6.45 13.68
CA VAL A 184 18.11 6.93 13.07
C VAL A 184 18.33 8.41 13.32
N ALA A 185 17.33 9.26 13.14
CA ALA A 185 17.42 10.70 13.37
C ALA A 185 17.81 11.03 14.82
N ASN A 186 17.23 10.30 15.79
CA ASN A 186 17.50 10.46 17.21
C ASN A 186 18.83 9.83 17.67
N GLY A 187 19.51 9.08 16.80
CA GLY A 187 20.77 8.40 17.13
C GLY A 187 20.59 7.08 17.90
N GLU A 188 19.37 6.55 17.97
CA GLU A 188 19.07 5.24 18.60
C GLU A 188 19.52 4.06 17.70
N ALA A 189 19.71 4.33 16.42
CA ALA A 189 20.29 3.43 15.44
C ALA A 189 21.21 4.16 14.48
N GLU A 190 22.25 3.49 14.03
CA GLU A 190 23.22 4.06 13.08
C GLU A 190 22.70 3.99 11.64
N ILE A 191 22.05 2.88 11.30
CA ILE A 191 21.48 2.62 9.97
C ILE A 191 20.02 2.23 10.08
N GLY A 192 19.18 2.81 9.21
CA GLY A 192 17.82 2.34 8.93
C GLY A 192 17.70 1.80 7.52
N ILE A 193 17.02 0.68 7.36
CA ILE A 193 16.73 0.07 6.04
C ILE A 193 15.22 -0.01 5.89
N GLN A 194 14.67 0.67 4.87
CA GLN A 194 13.23 0.76 4.67
C GLN A 194 12.90 1.07 3.21
N GLU A 195 11.65 0.91 2.83
CA GLU A 195 11.17 1.36 1.51
C GLU A 195 11.42 2.85 1.32
N VAL A 196 11.98 3.21 0.17
CA VAL A 196 12.34 4.60 -0.16
C VAL A 196 11.13 5.52 -0.09
N VAL A 197 9.96 5.06 -0.49
CA VAL A 197 8.73 5.85 -0.42
C VAL A 197 8.38 6.27 1.01
N GLU A 198 8.59 5.42 1.99
CA GLU A 198 8.33 5.73 3.40
C GLU A 198 9.37 6.70 3.98
N LEU A 199 10.63 6.55 3.57
CA LEU A 199 11.70 7.48 3.94
C LEU A 199 11.42 8.89 3.38
N LEU A 200 11.05 8.99 2.09
CA LEU A 200 10.73 10.26 1.45
C LEU A 200 9.51 10.95 2.06
N ARG A 201 8.46 10.20 2.41
CA ARG A 201 7.27 10.75 3.08
C ARG A 201 7.63 11.45 4.40
N LYS A 202 8.59 10.93 5.14
CA LYS A 202 9.02 11.52 6.39
C LYS A 202 9.84 12.80 6.17
N VAL A 203 10.75 12.79 5.20
CA VAL A 203 11.53 13.98 4.80
C VAL A 203 10.59 15.09 4.30
N CYS A 204 9.60 14.77 3.47
CA CYS A 204 8.60 15.75 3.02
C CYS A 204 7.79 16.31 4.19
N ARG A 205 7.32 15.46 5.12
CA ARG A 205 6.56 15.92 6.30
C ARG A 205 7.37 16.82 7.24
N SER A 206 8.66 16.60 7.38
CA SER A 206 9.52 17.44 8.23
C SER A 206 9.85 18.80 7.58
N ARG A 207 9.87 18.88 6.24
CA ARG A 207 10.08 20.13 5.49
C ARG A 207 8.81 20.97 5.32
N PHE A 208 7.63 20.34 5.33
CA PHE A 208 6.32 21.01 5.30
C PHE A 208 5.63 20.86 6.65
N ARG A 209 6.17 21.49 7.69
CA ARG A 209 5.45 21.68 8.94
C ARG A 209 4.30 22.66 8.65
N ARG A 210 3.07 22.34 9.08
CA ARG A 210 1.86 23.15 8.78
C ARG A 210 1.93 24.62 9.22
N ASP A 211 2.94 24.98 9.98
CA ASP A 211 3.13 26.33 10.49
C ASP A 211 3.62 27.32 9.42
N ASP A 212 4.14 26.83 8.29
CA ASP A 212 4.56 27.67 7.16
C ASP A 212 3.42 28.06 6.20
N LEU A 213 2.19 27.57 6.44
CA LEU A 213 1.02 27.88 5.60
C LEU A 213 0.05 28.88 6.24
N SER A 214 0.36 29.44 7.39
CA SER A 214 -0.41 30.48 8.04
C SER A 214 0.29 31.83 7.87
N HIS A 215 0.12 32.51 6.77
CA HIS A 215 -0.28 33.88 6.52
C HIS A 215 0.10 34.33 5.10
N PRO A 216 -0.86 34.56 4.22
CA PRO A 216 -0.67 35.57 3.18
C PRO A 216 -0.73 36.93 3.89
N SER A 217 0.39 37.62 3.99
CA SER A 217 0.43 39.02 4.34
C SER A 217 -0.49 39.80 3.41
N GLN A 218 -1.58 40.35 3.96
CA GLN A 218 -2.36 41.37 3.25
C GLN A 218 -1.45 42.59 3.00
N PRO A 219 -1.43 43.14 1.79
CA PRO A 219 -0.78 44.42 1.56
C PRO A 219 -1.57 45.52 2.24
N ASP A 220 -0.91 46.31 3.10
CA ASP A 220 -1.44 47.52 3.68
C ASP A 220 -1.91 48.48 2.57
N ARG A 221 -3.11 49.02 2.77
CA ARG A 221 -3.64 50.14 2.01
C ARG A 221 -3.28 51.46 2.70
#